data_ca8bb0ecde252b8013f211e75cb6c2f5
#
_entry.id   ca8bb0ecde252b8013f211e75cb6c2f5
#
_cell.length_a   1.000
_cell.length_b   1.000
_cell.length_c   1.000
_cell.angle_alpha   90.00
_cell.angle_beta   90.00
_cell.angle_gamma   90.00
#
_symmetry.space_group_name_H-M   'P 1'
#
loop_
_entity.id
_entity.type
_entity.pdbx_description
1 polymer ?
#
loop_
_entity_poly.entity_id
_entity_poly.type
_entity_poly.pdbx_seq_one_letter_code
_entity_poly.pdbx_strand_id
1 'polypeptide(L)'
;MATVESVWVKTVTDQTFQKDVLEASNTVPVLVDFWASWCGPCRTLGPLLEKLAAEYQGGFLLAKVNTEENPQLALEFDIQSIPNCILFQNGRPVDQF
;
A
#
# COMPACT_ATOMS: atom_id res chain seq x y z
N MET A 1 12.47 6.84 5.38
CA MET A 1 11.30 7.44 6.03
C MET A 1 10.49 6.36 6.70
N ALA A 2 10.19 6.53 7.97
CA ALA A 2 9.44 5.53 8.70
C ALA A 2 7.94 5.63 8.37
N THR A 3 7.27 4.48 8.28
CA THR A 3 5.83 4.43 8.15
C THR A 3 5.21 4.67 9.52
N VAL A 4 4.28 5.63 9.59
CA VAL A 4 3.53 5.88 10.81
C VAL A 4 2.30 4.97 10.77
N GLU A 5 2.38 3.86 11.50
CA GLU A 5 1.29 2.90 11.52
C GLU A 5 0.13 3.36 12.38
N SER A 6 -1.07 2.99 11.98
CA SER A 6 -2.31 3.25 12.71
C SER A 6 -3.28 2.13 12.36
N VAL A 7 -4.53 2.23 12.84
CA VAL A 7 -5.54 1.23 12.47
C VAL A 7 -5.86 1.25 10.98
N TRP A 8 -5.54 2.33 10.28
CA TRP A 8 -5.82 2.47 8.85
C TRP A 8 -4.58 2.43 7.97
N VAL A 9 -3.38 2.40 8.54
CA VAL A 9 -2.11 2.39 7.81
C VAL A 9 -1.26 1.25 8.34
N LYS A 10 -0.87 0.34 7.45
CA LYS A 10 -0.04 -0.82 7.82
C LYS A 10 1.16 -0.95 6.91
N THR A 11 2.27 -1.38 7.48
CA THR A 11 3.39 -1.90 6.73
C THR A 11 3.06 -3.34 6.36
N VAL A 12 3.12 -3.64 5.07
CA VAL A 12 2.74 -4.96 4.52
C VAL A 12 3.94 -5.58 3.83
N THR A 13 4.11 -6.88 4.03
CA THR A 13 5.25 -7.64 3.51
C THR A 13 4.77 -8.77 2.59
N ASP A 14 5.75 -9.46 1.95
CA ASP A 14 5.45 -10.65 1.16
C ASP A 14 4.66 -11.69 1.97
N GLN A 15 4.92 -11.78 3.29
CA GLN A 15 4.28 -12.76 4.16
C GLN A 15 2.91 -12.33 4.65
N THR A 16 2.62 -11.03 4.73
CA THR A 16 1.36 -10.54 5.30
C THR A 16 0.36 -10.07 4.24
N PHE A 17 0.76 -10.02 2.98
CA PHE A 17 -0.06 -9.45 1.91
C PHE A 17 -1.39 -10.16 1.74
N GLN A 18 -1.39 -11.50 1.82
CA GLN A 18 -2.61 -12.29 1.66
C GLN A 18 -3.67 -11.84 2.67
N LYS A 19 -3.29 -11.72 3.94
CA LYS A 19 -4.22 -11.36 5.01
C LYS A 19 -4.53 -9.86 5.00
N ASP A 20 -3.49 -9.03 4.94
CA ASP A 20 -3.64 -7.60 5.18
C ASP A 20 -4.16 -6.85 3.96
N VAL A 21 -4.07 -7.42 2.78
CA VAL A 21 -4.57 -6.80 1.55
C VAL A 21 -5.68 -7.61 0.91
N LEU A 22 -5.40 -8.85 0.52
CA LEU A 22 -6.39 -9.61 -0.25
C LEU A 22 -7.63 -9.91 0.57
N GLU A 23 -7.47 -10.45 1.78
CA GLU A 23 -8.61 -10.77 2.64
C GLU A 23 -9.27 -9.51 3.18
N ALA A 24 -8.48 -8.53 3.60
CA ALA A 24 -9.01 -7.27 4.11
C ALA A 24 -9.85 -6.54 3.07
N SER A 25 -9.48 -6.64 1.79
CA SER A 25 -10.19 -5.95 0.71
C SER A 25 -11.59 -6.51 0.44
N ASN A 26 -11.94 -7.64 1.03
CA ASN A 26 -13.30 -8.16 0.98
C ASN A 26 -14.26 -7.34 1.85
N THR A 27 -13.74 -6.59 2.81
CA THR A 27 -14.54 -5.79 3.74
C THR A 27 -14.45 -4.31 3.43
N VAL A 28 -13.26 -3.82 3.06
CA VAL A 28 -13.01 -2.39 2.83
C VAL A 28 -11.95 -2.26 1.74
N PRO A 29 -12.01 -1.21 0.88
CA PRO A 29 -10.98 -1.02 -0.13
C PRO A 29 -9.59 -0.89 0.52
N VAL A 30 -8.58 -1.48 -0.11
CA VAL A 30 -7.19 -1.38 0.35
C VAL A 30 -6.34 -0.77 -0.75
N LEU A 31 -5.73 0.37 -0.44
CA LEU A 31 -4.82 1.04 -1.36
C LEU A 31 -3.39 0.60 -1.01
N VAL A 32 -2.72 -0.05 -1.96
CA VAL A 32 -1.35 -0.50 -1.78
C VAL A 32 -0.40 0.53 -2.38
N ASP A 33 0.49 1.07 -1.56
CA ASP A 33 1.50 2.06 -1.95
C ASP A 33 2.85 1.37 -2.04
N PHE A 34 3.34 1.15 -3.26
CA PHE A 34 4.68 0.61 -3.50
C PHE A 34 5.68 1.75 -3.49
N TRP A 35 6.66 1.67 -2.60
CA TRP A 35 7.62 2.74 -2.37
C TRP A 35 9.02 2.19 -2.08
N ALA A 36 10.01 3.07 -2.01
CA ALA A 36 11.36 2.74 -1.56
C ALA A 36 11.95 3.96 -0.86
N SER A 37 12.93 3.71 0.02
CA SER A 37 13.52 4.78 0.83
C SER A 37 14.28 5.83 0.00
N TRP A 38 14.83 5.42 -1.16
CA TRP A 38 15.57 6.33 -2.04
C TRP A 38 14.67 7.12 -3.00
N CYS A 39 13.40 6.85 -3.01
CA CYS A 39 12.45 7.46 -3.96
C CYS A 39 11.98 8.81 -3.45
N GLY A 40 12.42 9.89 -4.10
CA GLY A 40 12.04 11.25 -3.73
C GLY A 40 10.54 11.50 -3.75
N PRO A 41 9.84 11.21 -4.87
CA PRO A 41 8.37 11.40 -4.93
C PRO A 41 7.60 10.58 -3.90
N CYS A 42 8.11 9.42 -3.52
CA CYS A 42 7.47 8.59 -2.49
C CYS A 42 7.44 9.30 -1.14
N ARG A 43 8.48 10.10 -0.84
CA ARG A 43 8.55 10.84 0.43
C ARG A 43 7.51 11.93 0.52
N THR A 44 7.01 12.42 -0.61
CA THR A 44 5.94 13.40 -0.67
C THR A 44 4.58 12.73 -0.66
N LEU A 45 4.42 11.68 -1.46
CA LEU A 45 3.14 10.99 -1.60
C LEU A 45 2.76 10.21 -0.33
N GLY A 46 3.72 9.54 0.30
CA GLY A 46 3.46 8.70 1.47
C GLY A 46 2.70 9.43 2.57
N PRO A 47 3.23 10.57 3.07
CA PRO A 47 2.53 11.33 4.11
C PRO A 47 1.15 11.82 3.70
N LEU A 48 0.96 12.18 2.42
CA LEU A 48 -0.35 12.60 1.92
C LEU A 48 -1.36 11.47 1.98
N LEU A 49 -0.96 10.25 1.56
CA LEU A 49 -1.84 9.09 1.62
C LEU A 49 -2.16 8.70 3.06
N GLU A 50 -1.18 8.80 3.96
CA GLU A 50 -1.40 8.51 5.39
C GLU A 50 -2.40 9.49 5.98
N LYS A 51 -2.29 10.75 5.62
CA LYS A 51 -3.22 11.78 6.07
C LYS A 51 -4.64 11.50 5.56
N LEU A 52 -4.75 11.13 4.29
CA LEU A 52 -6.05 10.80 3.70
C LEU A 52 -6.67 9.59 4.38
N ALA A 53 -5.88 8.55 4.67
CA ALA A 53 -6.37 7.37 5.36
C ALA A 53 -6.96 7.74 6.73
N ALA A 54 -6.29 8.63 7.45
CA ALA A 54 -6.76 9.10 8.75
C ALA A 54 -8.04 9.93 8.60
N GLU A 55 -8.12 10.78 7.58
CA GLU A 55 -9.30 11.61 7.34
C GLU A 55 -10.54 10.79 6.97
N TYR A 56 -10.33 9.70 6.24
CA TYR A 56 -11.44 8.84 5.80
C TYR A 56 -11.87 7.83 6.85
N GLN A 57 -11.11 7.67 7.93
CA GLN A 57 -11.48 6.89 9.12
C GLN A 57 -12.05 5.51 8.80
N GLY A 58 -11.30 4.74 8.00
CA GLY A 58 -11.73 3.40 7.64
C GLY A 58 -12.50 3.29 6.33
N GLY A 59 -12.68 4.40 5.61
CA GLY A 59 -13.25 4.35 4.27
C GLY A 59 -12.35 3.60 3.29
N PHE A 60 -11.04 3.55 3.56
CA PHE A 60 -10.09 2.67 2.92
C PHE A 60 -8.92 2.41 3.87
N LEU A 61 -8.20 1.32 3.63
CA LEU A 61 -6.96 1.03 4.36
C LEU A 61 -5.77 1.31 3.44
N LEU A 62 -4.68 1.80 4.03
CA LEU A 62 -3.45 2.05 3.30
C LEU A 62 -2.43 0.97 3.67
N ALA A 63 -1.99 0.20 2.68
CA ALA A 63 -0.97 -0.84 2.85
C ALA A 63 0.31 -0.36 2.18
N LYS A 64 1.37 -0.17 2.97
CA LYS A 64 2.65 0.33 2.45
C LYS A 64 3.59 -0.84 2.23
N VAL A 65 4.10 -0.98 1.01
CA VAL A 65 5.00 -2.07 0.62
C VAL A 65 6.31 -1.47 0.14
N ASN A 66 7.38 -1.73 0.90
CA ASN A 66 8.74 -1.35 0.49
C ASN A 66 9.23 -2.35 -0.55
N THR A 67 9.48 -1.88 -1.77
CA THR A 67 9.83 -2.76 -2.90
C THR A 67 11.19 -3.41 -2.72
N GLU A 68 12.11 -2.77 -1.99
CA GLU A 68 13.43 -3.35 -1.75
C GLU A 68 13.38 -4.54 -0.80
N GLU A 69 12.46 -4.50 0.16
CA GLU A 69 12.33 -5.56 1.17
C GLU A 69 11.33 -6.62 0.76
N ASN A 70 10.52 -6.37 -0.25
CA ASN A 70 9.44 -7.27 -0.67
C ASN A 70 9.49 -7.50 -2.18
N PRO A 71 10.57 -8.15 -2.66
CA PRO A 71 10.77 -8.33 -4.09
C PRO A 71 9.74 -9.24 -4.75
N GLN A 72 9.14 -10.17 -4.01
CA GLN A 72 8.11 -11.05 -4.57
C GLN A 72 6.88 -10.26 -4.98
N LEU A 73 6.42 -9.34 -4.13
CA LEU A 73 5.27 -8.51 -4.45
C LEU A 73 5.57 -7.56 -5.62
N ALA A 74 6.75 -6.96 -5.62
CA ALA A 74 7.14 -6.08 -6.72
C ALA A 74 7.15 -6.83 -8.06
N LEU A 75 7.63 -8.08 -8.05
CA LEU A 75 7.64 -8.90 -9.25
C LEU A 75 6.23 -9.32 -9.67
N GLU A 76 5.43 -9.76 -8.71
CA GLU A 76 4.08 -10.25 -8.97
C GLU A 76 3.21 -9.18 -9.64
N PHE A 77 3.32 -7.93 -9.20
CA PHE A 77 2.53 -6.83 -9.73
C PHE A 77 3.26 -6.01 -10.78
N ASP A 78 4.42 -6.50 -11.24
CA ASP A 78 5.20 -5.88 -12.31
C ASP A 78 5.48 -4.40 -12.01
N ILE A 79 5.97 -4.12 -10.81
CA ILE A 79 6.27 -2.75 -10.39
C ILE A 79 7.60 -2.33 -11.00
N GLN A 80 7.55 -1.52 -12.05
CA GLN A 80 8.75 -1.06 -12.78
C GLN A 80 9.15 0.35 -12.40
N SER A 81 8.22 1.14 -11.90
CA SER A 81 8.51 2.50 -11.45
C SER A 81 7.72 2.78 -10.18
N ILE A 82 8.25 3.63 -9.33
CA ILE A 82 7.63 4.03 -8.07
C ILE A 82 7.65 5.55 -7.95
N PRO A 83 6.69 6.15 -7.23
CA PRO A 83 5.59 5.49 -6.51
C PRO A 83 4.59 4.84 -7.46
N ASN A 84 3.97 3.76 -6.99
CA ASN A 84 2.93 3.06 -7.76
C ASN A 84 1.87 2.60 -6.77
N CYS A 85 0.63 2.98 -7.01
CA CYS A 85 -0.48 2.66 -6.12
C CYS A 85 -1.47 1.75 -6.83
N ILE A 86 -1.87 0.68 -6.15
CA ILE A 86 -2.88 -0.26 -6.67
C ILE A 86 -4.00 -0.36 -5.66
N LEU A 87 -5.23 -0.15 -6.12
CA LEU A 87 -6.42 -0.26 -5.27
C LEU A 87 -7.00 -1.66 -5.39
N PHE A 88 -7.21 -2.31 -4.24
CA PHE A 88 -7.79 -3.65 -4.18
C PHE A 88 -9.20 -3.60 -3.60
N GLN A 89 -10.10 -4.36 -4.23
CA GLN A 89 -11.45 -4.61 -3.71
C GLN A 89 -11.81 -6.05 -4.02
N ASN A 90 -12.40 -6.73 -3.04
CA ASN A 90 -12.85 -8.12 -3.18
C ASN A 90 -11.73 -9.04 -3.64
N GLY A 91 -10.53 -8.84 -3.10
CA GLY A 91 -9.39 -9.71 -3.31
C GLY A 91 -8.64 -9.50 -4.61
N ARG A 92 -8.93 -8.42 -5.36
CA ARG A 92 -8.27 -8.19 -6.65
C ARG A 92 -8.03 -6.72 -6.94
N PRO A 93 -7.06 -6.41 -7.80
CA PRO A 93 -6.82 -5.03 -8.20
C PRO A 93 -7.96 -4.52 -9.07
N VAL A 94 -8.41 -3.29 -8.77
CA VAL A 94 -9.49 -2.64 -9.54
C VAL A 94 -9.04 -1.33 -10.15
N ASP A 95 -7.93 -0.75 -9.69
CA ASP A 95 -7.39 0.48 -10.26
C ASP A 95 -5.91 0.59 -9.92
N GLN A 96 -5.17 1.38 -10.70
CA GLN A 96 -3.73 1.55 -10.54
C GLN A 96 -3.32 2.94 -11.02
N PHE A 97 -2.45 3.59 -10.25
CA PHE A 97 -1.98 4.93 -10.62
C PHE A 97 -0.63 5.29 -10.01
#